data_f373197c6e290eca6da908071423fd80
#
_entry.id   f373197c6e290eca6da908071423fd80
#
_cell.length_a   1.000
_cell.length_b   1.000
_cell.length_c   1.000
_cell.angle_alpha   90.00
_cell.angle_beta   90.00
_cell.angle_gamma   90.00
#
_symmetry.space_group_name_H-M   'P 1'
#
loop_
_entity.id
_entity.type
_entity.pdbx_description
1 polymer ?
#
loop_
_entity_poly.entity_id
_entity_poly.type
_entity_poly.pdbx_seq_one_letter_code
_entity_poly.pdbx_strand_id
1 'polypeptide(L)'
;MFNRNDENYVYQLVSENIKKQRKLKGLTQEQLAEKMSYSTQFISNIESKNHQTFSLGTLWRLALVLDIDIALLFKEDKKKSDEE
;
A
#
# COMPACT_ATOMS: atom_id res chain seq x y z
N MET A 1 -14.54 -3.89 -9.65
CA MET A 1 -13.33 -4.68 -9.66
C MET A 1 -12.37 -4.25 -10.75
N PHE A 2 -11.09 -4.24 -10.44
CA PHE A 2 -10.11 -3.77 -11.42
C PHE A 2 -9.64 -4.86 -12.34
N ASN A 3 -9.49 -4.50 -13.59
CA ASN A 3 -8.90 -5.35 -14.60
C ASN A 3 -7.39 -5.22 -14.50
N ARG A 4 -6.67 -6.32 -14.51
CA ARG A 4 -5.21 -6.30 -14.41
C ARG A 4 -4.55 -5.49 -15.51
N ASN A 5 -5.23 -5.33 -16.63
CA ASN A 5 -4.68 -4.55 -17.73
C ASN A 5 -4.89 -3.05 -17.55
N ASP A 6 -5.65 -2.66 -16.55
CA ASP A 6 -5.88 -1.25 -16.23
C ASP A 6 -4.71 -0.76 -15.38
N GLU A 7 -4.15 0.39 -15.73
CA GLU A 7 -3.06 0.98 -14.95
C GLU A 7 -3.44 1.18 -13.50
N ASN A 8 -4.73 1.42 -13.24
CA ASN A 8 -5.17 1.66 -11.88
C ASN A 8 -5.13 0.40 -11.01
N TYR A 9 -5.04 -0.75 -11.64
CA TYR A 9 -4.96 -2.00 -10.90
C TYR A 9 -3.77 -2.01 -9.94
N VAL A 10 -2.61 -1.55 -10.43
CA VAL A 10 -1.40 -1.59 -9.60
C VAL A 10 -1.54 -0.65 -8.40
N TYR A 11 -2.19 0.51 -8.58
CA TYR A 11 -2.36 1.41 -7.46
C TYR A 11 -3.29 0.84 -6.42
N GLN A 12 -4.35 0.17 -6.86
CA GLN A 12 -5.27 -0.47 -5.95
C GLN A 12 -4.57 -1.60 -5.18
N LEU A 13 -3.82 -2.40 -5.90
CA LEU A 13 -3.09 -3.52 -5.30
C LEU A 13 -2.10 -3.04 -4.25
N VAL A 14 -1.30 -2.04 -4.63
CA VAL A 14 -0.27 -1.53 -3.73
C VAL A 14 -0.89 -0.86 -2.53
N SER A 15 -1.98 -0.11 -2.73
CA SER A 15 -2.66 0.54 -1.62
C SER A 15 -3.13 -0.47 -0.58
N GLU A 16 -3.70 -1.56 -1.04
CA GLU A 16 -4.16 -2.61 -0.12
C GLU A 16 -3.00 -3.25 0.61
N ASN A 17 -1.90 -3.45 -0.09
CA ASN A 17 -0.74 -4.08 0.53
C ASN A 17 -0.07 -3.15 1.54
N ILE A 18 -0.04 -1.85 1.27
CA ILE A 18 0.48 -0.88 2.23
C ILE A 18 -0.31 -0.97 3.53
N LYS A 19 -1.63 -0.96 3.41
CA LYS A 19 -2.50 -1.03 4.57
C LYS A 19 -2.27 -2.32 5.34
N LYS A 20 -2.18 -3.42 4.62
CA LYS A 20 -1.97 -4.74 5.22
C LYS A 20 -0.64 -4.79 5.97
N GLN A 21 0.43 -4.34 5.35
CA GLN A 21 1.75 -4.37 5.98
C GLN A 21 1.81 -3.43 7.17
N ARG A 22 1.17 -2.27 7.05
CA ARG A 22 1.11 -1.33 8.17
C ARG A 22 0.48 -1.99 9.38
N LYS A 23 -0.65 -2.65 9.16
CA LYS A 23 -1.36 -3.30 10.27
C LYS A 23 -0.56 -4.47 10.85
N LEU A 24 0.11 -5.21 10.00
CA LEU A 24 0.96 -6.30 10.46
C LEU A 24 2.10 -5.80 11.35
N LYS A 25 2.56 -4.58 11.09
CA LYS A 25 3.60 -3.97 11.91
C LYS A 25 3.04 -3.27 13.15
N GLY A 26 1.72 -3.31 13.34
CA GLY A 26 1.10 -2.73 14.51
C GLY A 26 1.05 -1.21 14.49
N LEU A 27 1.06 -0.59 13.31
CA LEU A 27 1.10 0.86 13.21
C LEU A 27 -0.26 1.42 12.83
N THR A 28 -0.60 2.55 13.42
CA THR A 28 -1.74 3.33 12.96
C THR A 28 -1.32 4.16 11.75
N GLN A 29 -2.29 4.72 11.05
CA GLN A 29 -1.98 5.63 9.95
C GLN A 29 -1.17 6.82 10.43
N GLU A 30 -1.50 7.32 11.60
CA GLU A 30 -0.80 8.45 12.18
C GLU A 30 0.64 8.11 12.48
N GLN A 31 0.87 6.92 13.03
CA GLN A 31 2.23 6.49 13.35
C GLN A 31 3.07 6.30 12.10
N LEU A 32 2.48 5.74 11.06
CA LEU A 32 3.20 5.57 9.81
C LEU A 32 3.53 6.93 9.20
N ALA A 33 2.57 7.84 9.22
CA ALA A 33 2.78 9.18 8.68
C ALA A 33 3.92 9.87 9.41
N GLU A 34 3.96 9.73 10.70
CA GLU A 34 5.00 10.33 11.51
C GLU A 34 6.37 9.79 11.15
N LYS A 35 6.46 8.46 10.99
CA LYS A 35 7.73 7.84 10.62
C LYS A 35 8.23 8.29 9.26
N MET A 36 7.31 8.66 8.38
CA MET A 36 7.66 9.08 7.04
C MET A 36 7.79 10.59 6.90
N SER A 37 7.45 11.33 7.95
CA SER A 37 7.38 12.79 7.91
C SER A 37 6.36 13.28 6.90
N TYR A 38 5.26 12.56 6.79
CA TYR A 38 4.13 12.93 5.96
C TYR A 38 2.92 13.18 6.86
N SER A 39 1.88 13.76 6.28
CA SER A 39 0.64 13.96 7.03
C SER A 39 -0.15 12.67 7.09
N THR A 40 -0.98 12.56 8.13
CA THR A 40 -1.88 11.41 8.24
C THR A 40 -2.83 11.37 7.05
N GLN A 41 -3.27 12.54 6.59
CA GLN A 41 -4.15 12.62 5.43
C GLN A 41 -3.51 12.00 4.20
N PHE A 42 -2.21 12.21 4.03
CA PHE A 42 -1.49 11.64 2.89
C PHE A 42 -1.53 10.11 2.93
N ILE A 43 -1.28 9.54 4.12
CA ILE A 43 -1.32 8.09 4.29
C ILE A 43 -2.74 7.57 4.06
N SER A 44 -3.72 8.28 4.61
CA SER A 44 -5.10 7.90 4.42
C SER A 44 -5.49 7.88 2.95
N ASN A 45 -5.02 8.88 2.20
CA ASN A 45 -5.31 8.96 0.77
C ASN A 45 -4.67 7.81 0.01
N ILE A 46 -3.42 7.47 0.38
CA ILE A 46 -2.73 6.36 -0.28
C ILE A 46 -3.48 5.05 -0.05
N GLU A 47 -4.00 4.85 1.14
CA GLU A 47 -4.68 3.60 1.49
C GLU A 47 -6.13 3.56 1.06
N SER A 48 -6.64 4.67 0.57
CA SER A 48 -8.03 4.80 0.20
C SER A 48 -8.36 4.01 -1.06
N LYS A 49 -9.58 3.53 -1.15
CA LYS A 49 -10.04 2.88 -2.37
C LYS A 49 -10.20 3.87 -3.51
N ASN A 50 -10.35 5.12 -3.19
CA ASN A 50 -10.35 6.17 -4.20
C ASN A 50 -8.92 6.55 -4.50
N HIS A 51 -8.11 5.60 -4.70
CA HIS A 51 -6.68 5.72 -4.76
C HIS A 51 -6.22 6.99 -5.45
N GLN A 52 -5.10 7.49 -5.00
CA GLN A 52 -4.41 8.50 -5.77
C GLN A 52 -3.04 7.94 -6.10
N THR A 53 -2.50 8.44 -7.18
CA THR A 53 -1.19 7.98 -7.62
C THR A 53 -0.13 8.49 -6.66
N PHE A 54 0.96 7.77 -6.59
CA PHE A 54 2.09 8.16 -5.78
C PHE A 54 3.36 7.77 -6.53
N SER A 55 4.44 8.43 -6.19
CA SER A 55 5.68 8.23 -6.93
C SER A 55 6.37 6.94 -6.49
N LEU A 56 7.23 6.46 -7.34
CA LEU A 56 8.04 5.30 -7.02
C LEU A 56 8.89 5.57 -5.78
N GLY A 57 9.39 6.80 -5.67
CA GLY A 57 10.19 7.17 -4.49
C GLY A 57 9.40 7.07 -3.20
N THR A 58 8.14 7.50 -3.23
CA THR A 58 7.28 7.38 -2.06
C THR A 58 7.10 5.92 -1.70
N LEU A 59 6.89 5.07 -2.70
CA LEU A 59 6.71 3.66 -2.49
C LEU A 59 7.96 3.03 -1.87
N TRP A 60 9.11 3.43 -2.36
CA TRP A 60 10.38 2.94 -1.83
C TRP A 60 10.53 3.31 -0.35
N ARG A 61 10.20 4.57 -0.02
CA ARG A 61 10.28 5.01 1.37
C ARG A 61 9.31 4.24 2.26
N LEU A 62 8.11 3.96 1.74
CA LEU A 62 7.14 3.16 2.50
C LEU A 62 7.72 1.80 2.83
N ALA A 63 8.35 1.16 1.86
CA ALA A 63 8.95 -0.15 2.09
C ALA A 63 10.05 -0.08 3.13
N LEU A 64 10.87 0.97 3.08
CA LEU A 64 11.95 1.13 4.05
C LEU A 64 11.40 1.34 5.46
N VAL A 65 10.40 2.20 5.58
CA VAL A 65 9.83 2.52 6.89
C VAL A 65 9.10 1.32 7.47
N LEU A 66 8.42 0.56 6.61
CA LEU A 66 7.74 -0.65 7.04
C LEU A 66 8.68 -1.83 7.24
N ASP A 67 9.93 -1.65 6.84
CA ASP A 67 10.96 -2.68 6.97
C ASP A 67 10.55 -3.96 6.25
N ILE A 68 10.16 -3.80 5.00
CA ILE A 68 9.75 -4.92 4.16
C ILE A 68 10.42 -4.80 2.80
N ASP A 69 10.47 -5.93 2.10
CA ASP A 69 10.89 -5.94 0.71
C ASP A 69 9.80 -5.24 -0.10
N ILE A 70 10.20 -4.31 -0.96
CA ILE A 70 9.23 -3.58 -1.77
C ILE A 70 8.37 -4.53 -2.61
N ALA A 71 8.91 -5.69 -2.95
CA ALA A 71 8.15 -6.67 -3.74
C ALA A 71 6.88 -7.11 -3.02
N LEU A 72 6.86 -7.06 -1.70
CA LEU A 72 5.66 -7.42 -0.96
C LEU A 72 4.50 -6.48 -1.25
N LEU A 73 4.80 -5.26 -1.67
CA LEU A 73 3.75 -4.30 -1.97
C LEU A 73 3.08 -4.58 -3.31
N PHE A 74 3.72 -5.41 -4.13
CA PHE A 74 3.16 -5.77 -5.44
C PHE A 74 2.59 -7.18 -5.45
N LYS A 75 2.57 -7.83 -4.31
CA LYS A 75 2.14 -9.22 -4.25
C LYS A 75 0.62 -9.30 -4.35
N GLU A 76 0.14 -10.15 -5.23
CA GLU A 76 -1.28 -10.40 -5.35
C GLU A 76 -1.69 -11.50 -4.38
N ASP A 77 -2.87 -11.36 -3.82
CA ASP A 77 -3.40 -12.34 -2.90
C ASP A 77 -4.04 -13.47 -3.69
N LYS A 78 -3.25 -14.44 -4.05
CA LYS A 78 -3.74 -15.54 -4.83
C LYS A 78 -4.57 -16.52 -4.05
N LYS A 79 -4.52 -16.40 -2.76
CA LYS A 79 -5.29 -17.28 -1.92
C LYS A 79 -6.77 -17.16 -2.18
N LYS A 80 -7.22 -15.96 -2.46
CA LYS A 80 -8.62 -15.76 -2.77
C LYS A 80 -9.05 -16.44 -4.04
N SER A 81 -8.19 -16.42 -5.03
CA SER A 81 -8.53 -17.08 -6.28
C SER A 81 -8.52 -18.56 -6.13
N ASP A 82 -7.66 -19.06 -5.31
CA ASP A 82 -7.50 -20.50 -5.18
C ASP A 82 -8.65 -21.14 -4.46
N GLU A 83 -9.43 -20.34 -3.81
CA GLU A 83 -10.54 -20.86 -3.06
C GLU A 83 -11.75 -21.14 -3.88
N GLU A 84 -11.77 -20.74 -5.10
CA GLU A 84 -12.93 -20.93 -5.97
C GLU A 84 -13.25 -22.31 -6.33
#